data_99eea58424394d6de6217889e64ac52f
#
_entry.id   99eea58424394d6de6217889e64ac52f
#
_cell.length_a   1.000
_cell.length_b   1.000
_cell.length_c   1.000
_cell.angle_alpha   90.00
_cell.angle_beta   90.00
_cell.angle_gamma   90.00
#
_symmetry.space_group_name_H-M   'P 1'
#
loop_
_entity.id
_entity.type
_entity.pdbx_description
1 polymer ?
#
loop_
_entity_poly.entity_id
_entity_poly.type
_entity_poly.pdbx_seq_one_letter_code
_entity_poly.pdbx_strand_id
1 'polypeptide(L)'
;MLDGFRRSEIETSGARIVTVTGGSGPPLLLMHGNPFTHLNWHKVAPTLAREFTVVATDLRGYGDSEKPPGGADHSGYSFRAMAQDQIEVMAALGFDKFYAAGHDRGGRVLHRMCLDHPEKVMRAAILDIIPQHHLYNNINKQWATFSWHWFFNIQPFDLPERMMGADPEWFIEKKLAKTKQGLSFFDPQALAEYKRCFRNPATIHAICEDYRAAAGIDLEMDAKDFASGRRVECPVLLLWGATGGVGRNHNPGPADIWRNYANNIVAAKAIPSGHYLSDEAPAETTAALREFFAAK
;
A
#
# COMPACT_ATOMS: atom_id res chain seq x y z
N MET A 1 19.51 5.82 4.83
CA MET A 1 18.81 4.98 3.82
C MET A 1 18.19 5.81 2.70
N LEU A 2 17.59 6.92 3.01
CA LEU A 2 17.05 7.89 2.02
C LEU A 2 17.87 9.18 2.09
N ASP A 3 19.16 9.06 1.78
CA ASP A 3 20.09 10.19 1.80
C ASP A 3 19.63 11.26 0.80
N GLY A 4 19.66 12.52 1.23
CA GLY A 4 19.14 13.63 0.42
C GLY A 4 17.63 13.85 0.47
N PHE A 5 16.88 12.96 1.15
CA PHE A 5 15.45 13.18 1.41
C PHE A 5 15.24 13.96 2.70
N ARG A 6 14.31 14.90 2.67
CA ARG A 6 13.89 15.69 3.84
C ARG A 6 12.66 15.05 4.48
N ARG A 7 12.76 14.69 5.77
CA ARG A 7 11.62 14.26 6.56
C ARG A 7 10.82 15.49 7.03
N SER A 8 9.50 15.39 6.96
CA SER A 8 8.55 16.38 7.49
C SER A 8 7.30 15.69 8.03
N GLU A 9 6.53 16.43 8.80
CA GLU A 9 5.24 16.01 9.33
C GLU A 9 4.20 17.02 8.82
N ILE A 10 3.13 16.51 8.24
CA ILE A 10 2.07 17.31 7.63
C ILE A 10 0.77 17.02 8.34
N GLU A 11 0.14 18.05 8.89
CA GLU A 11 -1.19 17.97 9.46
C GLU A 11 -2.23 17.86 8.33
N THR A 12 -3.03 16.82 8.38
CA THR A 12 -4.20 16.63 7.51
C THR A 12 -5.48 16.76 8.34
N SER A 13 -6.62 16.78 7.68
CA SER A 13 -7.92 16.82 8.38
C SER A 13 -8.17 15.57 9.23
N GLY A 14 -7.46 14.45 8.97
CA GLY A 14 -7.69 13.17 9.62
C GLY A 14 -6.55 12.66 10.49
N ALA A 15 -5.30 13.08 10.23
CA ALA A 15 -4.13 12.60 10.96
C ALA A 15 -2.89 13.45 10.65
N ARG A 16 -1.90 13.44 11.53
CA ARG A 16 -0.55 13.93 11.24
C ARG A 16 0.22 12.83 10.48
N ILE A 17 0.64 13.17 9.26
CA ILE A 17 1.30 12.24 8.34
C ILE A 17 2.79 12.54 8.24
N VAL A 18 3.61 11.53 8.48
CA VAL A 18 5.06 11.58 8.25
C VAL A 18 5.34 11.39 6.77
N THR A 19 6.17 12.29 6.22
CA THR A 19 6.59 12.27 4.82
C THR A 19 8.10 12.36 4.70
N VAL A 20 8.64 11.79 3.64
CA VAL A 20 10.01 12.06 3.18
C VAL A 20 9.95 12.50 1.73
N THR A 21 10.61 13.62 1.42
CA THR A 21 10.56 14.24 0.08
C THR A 21 11.97 14.43 -0.45
N GLY A 22 12.22 14.00 -1.69
CA GLY A 22 13.52 14.14 -2.34
C GLY A 22 13.42 14.22 -3.86
N GLY A 23 14.50 14.73 -4.49
CA GLY A 23 14.56 14.89 -5.93
C GLY A 23 13.89 16.17 -6.45
N SER A 24 13.79 16.27 -7.78
CA SER A 24 13.15 17.39 -8.49
C SER A 24 12.54 16.88 -9.80
N GLY A 25 11.42 17.49 -10.21
CA GLY A 25 10.66 17.10 -11.40
C GLY A 25 9.17 16.91 -11.09
N PRO A 26 8.42 16.22 -11.97
CA PRO A 26 7.01 15.93 -11.72
C PRO A 26 6.79 15.22 -10.38
N PRO A 27 5.72 15.55 -9.63
CA PRO A 27 5.48 14.95 -8.31
C PRO A 27 5.04 13.49 -8.42
N LEU A 28 5.65 12.63 -7.60
CA LEU A 28 5.38 11.20 -7.51
C LEU A 28 5.19 10.78 -6.06
N LEU A 29 3.96 10.41 -5.72
CA LEU A 29 3.61 9.86 -4.41
C LEU A 29 3.89 8.35 -4.34
N LEU A 30 4.54 7.89 -3.27
CA LEU A 30 4.82 6.48 -3.00
C LEU A 30 4.18 6.05 -1.68
N MET A 31 3.28 5.07 -1.72
CA MET A 31 2.55 4.54 -0.57
C MET A 31 2.92 3.09 -0.30
N HIS A 32 3.33 2.80 0.93
CA HIS A 32 3.76 1.47 1.39
C HIS A 32 2.58 0.55 1.75
N GLY A 33 2.88 -0.71 2.04
CA GLY A 33 1.95 -1.70 2.57
C GLY A 33 2.15 -2.04 4.04
N ASN A 34 1.42 -3.03 4.53
CA ASN A 34 1.50 -3.52 5.89
C ASN A 34 2.59 -4.61 6.05
N PRO A 35 3.48 -4.52 7.03
CA PRO A 35 3.56 -3.59 8.18
C PRO A 35 4.66 -2.53 8.01
N PHE A 36 4.85 -2.02 6.83
CA PHE A 36 5.98 -1.17 6.46
C PHE A 36 5.79 0.30 6.85
N THR A 37 6.79 1.11 6.46
CA THR A 37 6.83 2.55 6.53
C THR A 37 7.27 3.07 5.15
N HIS A 38 7.48 4.38 5.00
CA HIS A 38 8.10 4.97 3.81
C HIS A 38 9.41 4.27 3.40
N LEU A 39 10.08 3.57 4.32
CA LEU A 39 11.30 2.80 4.02
C LEU A 39 11.07 1.59 3.10
N ASN A 40 9.84 1.16 2.87
CA ASN A 40 9.52 0.17 1.83
C ASN A 40 10.07 0.57 0.45
N TRP A 41 10.27 1.87 0.24
CA TRP A 41 10.74 2.43 -1.02
C TRP A 41 12.24 2.78 -1.04
N HIS A 42 13.00 2.47 0.03
CA HIS A 42 14.39 2.93 0.19
C HIS A 42 15.34 2.46 -0.93
N LYS A 43 15.10 1.30 -1.56
CA LYS A 43 15.89 0.79 -2.70
C LYS A 43 15.43 1.36 -4.06
N VAL A 44 14.23 1.93 -4.13
CA VAL A 44 13.57 2.39 -5.37
C VAL A 44 13.56 3.92 -5.47
N ALA A 45 13.16 4.59 -4.38
CA ALA A 45 12.97 6.04 -4.33
C ALA A 45 14.21 6.87 -4.73
N PRO A 46 15.46 6.53 -4.33
CA PRO A 46 16.64 7.31 -4.72
C PRO A 46 16.87 7.38 -6.23
N THR A 47 16.55 6.31 -6.95
CA THR A 47 16.66 6.30 -8.41
C THR A 47 15.54 7.11 -9.07
N LEU A 48 14.31 6.99 -8.57
CA LEU A 48 13.17 7.79 -9.06
C LEU A 48 13.38 9.28 -8.79
N ALA A 49 14.00 9.65 -7.67
CA ALA A 49 14.30 11.04 -7.31
C ALA A 49 15.26 11.77 -8.25
N ARG A 50 15.90 11.06 -9.19
CA ARG A 50 16.71 11.69 -10.26
C ARG A 50 15.86 12.36 -11.32
N GLU A 51 14.59 11.98 -11.44
CA GLU A 51 13.68 12.42 -12.50
C GLU A 51 12.36 12.99 -11.95
N PHE A 52 12.04 12.71 -10.68
CA PHE A 52 10.77 13.08 -10.05
C PHE A 52 11.01 13.78 -8.69
N THR A 53 10.07 14.61 -8.29
CA THR A 53 9.93 14.99 -6.89
C THR A 53 9.18 13.86 -6.19
N VAL A 54 9.93 12.99 -5.52
CA VAL A 54 9.37 11.83 -4.83
C VAL A 54 8.89 12.22 -3.45
N VAL A 55 7.65 11.87 -3.14
CA VAL A 55 7.04 11.98 -1.80
C VAL A 55 6.69 10.57 -1.34
N ALA A 56 7.34 10.06 -0.30
CA ALA A 56 6.98 8.79 0.31
C ALA A 56 6.43 9.04 1.72
N THR A 57 5.30 8.42 2.05
CA THR A 57 4.57 8.68 3.30
C THR A 57 4.51 7.43 4.18
N ASP A 58 4.41 7.64 5.50
CA ASP A 58 3.84 6.62 6.38
C ASP A 58 2.31 6.83 6.38
N LEU A 59 1.55 5.82 6.00
CA LEU A 59 0.09 5.88 6.06
C LEU A 59 -0.36 6.10 7.52
N ARG A 60 -1.56 6.72 7.73
CA ARG A 60 -2.11 6.80 9.10
C ARG A 60 -2.13 5.43 9.75
N GLY A 61 -1.79 5.35 11.03
CA GLY A 61 -1.69 4.08 11.75
C GLY A 61 -0.35 3.38 11.61
N TYR A 62 0.47 3.74 10.65
CA TYR A 62 1.76 3.11 10.36
C TYR A 62 2.94 4.05 10.68
N GLY A 63 4.13 3.47 10.82
CA GLY A 63 5.35 4.22 11.04
C GLY A 63 5.24 5.18 12.21
N ASP A 64 5.70 6.41 11.99
CA ASP A 64 5.60 7.51 12.94
C ASP A 64 4.40 8.45 12.65
N SER A 65 3.58 8.15 11.64
CA SER A 65 2.31 8.85 11.43
C SER A 65 1.35 8.62 12.60
N GLU A 66 0.42 9.53 12.78
CA GLU A 66 -0.55 9.48 13.85
C GLU A 66 -1.46 8.23 13.76
N LYS A 67 -1.97 7.83 14.90
CA LYS A 67 -2.85 6.66 15.07
C LYS A 67 -4.17 7.11 15.69
N PRO A 68 -5.01 7.85 14.92
CA PRO A 68 -6.27 8.37 15.42
C PRO A 68 -7.25 7.24 15.74
N PRO A 69 -8.31 7.49 16.53
CA PRO A 69 -9.37 6.52 16.73
C PRO A 69 -10.05 6.08 15.44
N GLY A 70 -10.34 4.77 15.32
CA GLY A 70 -10.98 4.19 14.13
C GLY A 70 -12.47 4.54 13.98
N GLY A 71 -13.14 4.86 15.09
CA GLY A 71 -14.59 4.98 15.15
C GLY A 71 -15.29 3.63 15.30
N ALA A 72 -16.58 3.65 15.57
CA ALA A 72 -17.36 2.43 15.82
C ALA A 72 -17.53 1.54 14.58
N ASP A 73 -17.43 2.13 13.39
CA ASP A 73 -17.53 1.48 12.08
C ASP A 73 -16.16 1.32 11.40
N HIS A 74 -15.07 1.62 12.11
CA HIS A 74 -13.69 1.62 11.63
C HIS A 74 -13.40 2.60 10.47
N SER A 75 -14.33 3.50 10.14
CA SER A 75 -14.23 4.43 8.99
C SER A 75 -13.01 5.35 9.04
N GLY A 76 -12.49 5.62 10.26
CA GLY A 76 -11.25 6.36 10.47
C GLY A 76 -10.01 5.71 9.83
N TYR A 77 -10.07 4.40 9.52
CA TYR A 77 -9.01 3.67 8.83
C TYR A 77 -9.43 3.14 7.45
N SER A 78 -10.54 3.63 6.91
CA SER A 78 -10.94 3.28 5.55
C SER A 78 -9.91 3.76 4.51
N PHE A 79 -9.84 3.08 3.38
CA PHE A 79 -8.98 3.53 2.27
C PHE A 79 -9.35 4.92 1.78
N ARG A 80 -10.62 5.31 1.91
CA ARG A 80 -11.09 6.68 1.63
C ARG A 80 -10.46 7.70 2.58
N ALA A 81 -10.45 7.41 3.88
CA ALA A 81 -9.84 8.30 4.86
C ALA A 81 -8.32 8.40 4.66
N MET A 82 -7.66 7.25 4.38
CA MET A 82 -6.23 7.24 4.05
C MET A 82 -5.92 7.96 2.73
N ALA A 83 -6.77 7.82 1.71
CA ALA A 83 -6.61 8.53 0.44
C ALA A 83 -6.73 10.04 0.62
N GLN A 84 -7.69 10.49 1.43
CA GLN A 84 -7.87 11.91 1.75
C GLN A 84 -6.61 12.50 2.42
N ASP A 85 -5.97 11.80 3.35
CA ASP A 85 -4.69 12.24 3.92
C ASP A 85 -3.65 12.48 2.83
N GLN A 86 -3.52 11.56 1.88
CA GLN A 86 -2.50 11.67 0.84
C GLN A 86 -2.79 12.82 -0.13
N ILE A 87 -4.05 13.07 -0.45
CA ILE A 87 -4.47 14.24 -1.23
C ILE A 87 -4.07 15.53 -0.51
N GLU A 88 -4.33 15.62 0.79
CA GLU A 88 -3.99 16.80 1.60
C GLU A 88 -2.49 16.96 1.79
N VAL A 89 -1.74 15.87 1.96
CA VAL A 89 -0.27 15.88 1.98
C VAL A 89 0.29 16.46 0.68
N MET A 90 -0.19 15.98 -0.47
CA MET A 90 0.28 16.47 -1.77
C MET A 90 -0.10 17.94 -1.99
N ALA A 91 -1.31 18.34 -1.61
CA ALA A 91 -1.76 19.73 -1.66
C ALA A 91 -0.91 20.66 -0.76
N ALA A 92 -0.60 20.24 0.48
CA ALA A 92 0.26 21.00 1.40
C ALA A 92 1.69 21.17 0.87
N LEU A 93 2.17 20.24 0.04
CA LEU A 93 3.46 20.34 -0.66
C LEU A 93 3.37 21.16 -1.96
N GLY A 94 2.19 21.66 -2.33
CA GLY A 94 1.98 22.49 -3.52
C GLY A 94 1.68 21.67 -4.81
N PHE A 95 1.36 20.40 -4.68
CA PHE A 95 1.09 19.52 -5.83
C PHE A 95 -0.42 19.28 -6.00
N ASP A 96 -1.02 19.93 -6.98
CA ASP A 96 -2.45 19.77 -7.30
C ASP A 96 -2.74 18.46 -8.06
N LYS A 97 -1.82 18.06 -8.94
CA LYS A 97 -1.86 16.80 -9.70
C LYS A 97 -0.53 16.08 -9.59
N PHE A 98 -0.57 14.76 -9.52
CA PHE A 98 0.63 13.97 -9.29
C PHE A 98 0.51 12.55 -9.89
N TYR A 99 1.64 11.89 -10.05
CA TYR A 99 1.77 10.46 -10.26
C TYR A 99 1.73 9.74 -8.92
N ALA A 100 1.24 8.50 -8.87
CA ALA A 100 1.23 7.74 -7.65
C ALA A 100 1.53 6.26 -7.86
N ALA A 101 2.31 5.67 -6.95
CA ALA A 101 2.52 4.23 -6.84
C ALA A 101 2.14 3.76 -5.44
N GLY A 102 1.45 2.62 -5.35
CA GLY A 102 1.05 2.03 -4.10
C GLY A 102 1.28 0.51 -4.08
N HIS A 103 1.91 0.03 -3.01
CA HIS A 103 2.14 -1.38 -2.76
C HIS A 103 1.22 -1.89 -1.64
N ASP A 104 0.63 -3.09 -1.78
CA ASP A 104 -0.24 -3.74 -0.78
C ASP A 104 -1.35 -2.79 -0.27
N ARG A 105 -1.38 -2.40 1.02
CA ARG A 105 -2.36 -1.45 1.56
C ARG A 105 -2.32 -0.11 0.82
N GLY A 106 -1.12 0.42 0.54
CA GLY A 106 -0.95 1.63 -0.27
C GLY A 106 -1.52 1.51 -1.70
N GLY A 107 -1.49 0.32 -2.29
CA GLY A 107 -2.15 0.05 -3.57
C GLY A 107 -3.67 0.13 -3.49
N ARG A 108 -4.26 -0.28 -2.36
CA ARG A 108 -5.71 -0.17 -2.11
C ARG A 108 -6.13 1.27 -1.86
N VAL A 109 -5.32 2.01 -1.10
CA VAL A 109 -5.49 3.46 -0.92
C VAL A 109 -5.44 4.16 -2.27
N LEU A 110 -4.48 3.80 -3.13
CA LEU A 110 -4.36 4.37 -4.49
C LEU A 110 -5.59 4.03 -5.36
N HIS A 111 -6.08 2.79 -5.31
CA HIS A 111 -7.30 2.41 -6.04
C HIS A 111 -8.47 3.29 -5.61
N ARG A 112 -8.70 3.45 -4.32
CA ARG A 112 -9.75 4.33 -3.76
C ARG A 112 -9.52 5.79 -4.13
N MET A 113 -8.29 6.28 -4.06
CA MET A 113 -7.91 7.64 -4.45
C MET A 113 -8.24 7.91 -5.93
N CYS A 114 -7.94 6.98 -6.84
CA CYS A 114 -8.26 7.12 -8.26
C CYS A 114 -9.77 7.16 -8.53
N LEU A 115 -10.57 6.49 -7.69
CA LEU A 115 -12.04 6.53 -7.79
C LEU A 115 -12.60 7.83 -7.22
N ASP A 116 -12.14 8.28 -6.05
CA ASP A 116 -12.71 9.43 -5.35
C ASP A 116 -12.16 10.78 -5.85
N HIS A 117 -10.92 10.81 -6.37
CA HIS A 117 -10.21 12.01 -6.83
C HIS A 117 -9.59 11.80 -8.23
N PRO A 118 -10.39 11.43 -9.26
CA PRO A 118 -9.86 11.11 -10.59
C PRO A 118 -9.12 12.27 -11.25
N GLU A 119 -9.40 13.50 -10.86
CA GLU A 119 -8.76 14.70 -11.38
C GLU A 119 -7.36 14.95 -10.79
N LYS A 120 -6.97 14.27 -9.69
CA LYS A 120 -5.70 14.46 -8.99
C LYS A 120 -4.61 13.50 -9.46
N VAL A 121 -4.97 12.25 -9.74
CA VAL A 121 -4.01 11.19 -10.10
C VAL A 121 -3.83 11.12 -11.60
N MET A 122 -2.67 11.57 -12.08
CA MET A 122 -2.36 11.57 -13.52
C MET A 122 -2.06 10.18 -14.08
N ARG A 123 -1.38 9.33 -13.31
CA ARG A 123 -1.05 7.93 -13.61
C ARG A 123 -0.93 7.15 -12.31
N ALA A 124 -1.37 5.92 -12.28
CA ALA A 124 -1.35 5.05 -11.10
C ALA A 124 -0.58 3.75 -11.35
N ALA A 125 0.44 3.46 -10.54
CA ALA A 125 1.10 2.16 -10.51
C ALA A 125 0.63 1.37 -9.27
N ILE A 126 -0.03 0.25 -9.49
CA ILE A 126 -0.62 -0.60 -8.44
C ILE A 126 0.22 -1.87 -8.32
N LEU A 127 0.80 -2.11 -7.14
CA LEU A 127 1.75 -3.18 -6.90
C LEU A 127 1.18 -4.26 -5.99
N ASP A 128 1.18 -5.48 -6.50
CA ASP A 128 0.90 -6.77 -5.85
C ASP A 128 -0.41 -6.83 -5.05
N ILE A 129 -1.48 -6.34 -5.65
CA ILE A 129 -2.84 -6.49 -5.13
C ILE A 129 -3.84 -6.90 -6.21
N ILE A 130 -4.92 -7.51 -5.76
CA ILE A 130 -6.17 -7.71 -6.49
C ILE A 130 -7.24 -6.78 -5.87
N PRO A 131 -8.19 -6.23 -6.63
CA PRO A 131 -9.27 -5.41 -6.08
C PRO A 131 -9.97 -6.09 -4.91
N GLN A 132 -10.22 -5.33 -3.84
CA GLN A 132 -10.76 -5.85 -2.58
C GLN A 132 -12.09 -6.56 -2.75
N HIS A 133 -13.00 -5.95 -3.51
CA HIS A 133 -14.29 -6.54 -3.83
C HIS A 133 -14.16 -7.91 -4.49
N HIS A 134 -13.23 -8.05 -5.46
CA HIS A 134 -12.98 -9.35 -6.10
C HIS A 134 -12.45 -10.37 -5.11
N LEU A 135 -11.47 -9.99 -4.27
CA LEU A 135 -10.84 -10.90 -3.31
C LEU A 135 -11.85 -11.50 -2.32
N TYR A 136 -12.64 -10.65 -1.66
CA TYR A 136 -13.60 -11.12 -0.66
C TYR A 136 -14.73 -11.97 -1.26
N ASN A 137 -15.11 -11.73 -2.53
CA ASN A 137 -16.13 -12.52 -3.22
C ASN A 137 -15.59 -13.83 -3.84
N ASN A 138 -14.27 -14.07 -3.83
CA ASN A 138 -13.63 -15.24 -4.44
C ASN A 138 -12.65 -15.94 -3.49
N ILE A 139 -12.96 -15.96 -2.19
CA ILE A 139 -12.13 -16.62 -1.18
C ILE A 139 -12.13 -18.14 -1.43
N ASN A 140 -10.93 -18.71 -1.48
CA ASN A 140 -10.73 -20.15 -1.50
C ASN A 140 -9.73 -20.58 -0.43
N LYS A 141 -9.63 -21.91 -0.18
CA LYS A 141 -8.73 -22.47 0.83
C LYS A 141 -7.28 -22.04 0.64
N GLN A 142 -6.78 -22.03 -0.59
CA GLN A 142 -5.39 -21.70 -0.90
C GLN A 142 -5.09 -20.24 -0.53
N TRP A 143 -5.95 -19.31 -0.96
CA TRP A 143 -5.80 -17.90 -0.65
C TRP A 143 -5.97 -17.62 0.85
N ALA A 144 -6.99 -18.20 1.50
CA ALA A 144 -7.23 -18.03 2.93
C ALA A 144 -6.04 -18.53 3.78
N THR A 145 -5.42 -19.65 3.38
CA THR A 145 -4.22 -20.18 4.05
C THR A 145 -3.01 -19.24 3.87
N PHE A 146 -2.80 -18.73 2.65
CA PHE A 146 -1.69 -17.81 2.37
C PHE A 146 -1.88 -16.43 3.03
N SER A 147 -3.10 -15.93 3.02
CA SER A 147 -3.47 -14.60 3.53
C SER A 147 -4.19 -14.68 4.89
N TRP A 148 -3.89 -15.70 5.70
CA TRP A 148 -4.54 -15.98 6.99
C TRP A 148 -4.68 -14.75 7.90
N HIS A 149 -3.70 -13.83 7.84
CA HIS A 149 -3.68 -12.61 8.65
C HIS A 149 -4.83 -11.64 8.31
N TRP A 150 -5.44 -11.73 7.14
CA TRP A 150 -6.63 -10.96 6.79
C TRP A 150 -7.79 -11.31 7.71
N PHE A 151 -8.03 -12.61 7.92
CA PHE A 151 -9.11 -13.12 8.77
C PHE A 151 -8.77 -13.04 10.25
N PHE A 152 -7.50 -13.03 10.60
CA PHE A 152 -7.03 -12.85 11.96
C PHE A 152 -7.18 -11.38 12.40
N ASN A 153 -6.71 -10.43 11.60
CA ASN A 153 -6.70 -9.02 11.95
C ASN A 153 -8.11 -8.40 12.05
N ILE A 154 -9.11 -8.98 11.39
CA ILE A 154 -10.50 -8.50 11.47
C ILE A 154 -11.28 -9.02 12.68
N GLN A 155 -10.68 -9.90 13.47
CA GLN A 155 -11.35 -10.39 14.67
C GLN A 155 -11.64 -9.24 15.64
N PRO A 156 -12.72 -9.36 16.47
CA PRO A 156 -13.06 -8.32 17.43
C PRO A 156 -11.90 -7.93 18.35
N PHE A 157 -11.86 -6.66 18.72
CA PHE A 157 -10.97 -6.16 19.77
C PHE A 157 -11.23 -6.95 21.07
N ASP A 158 -10.22 -7.45 21.80
CA ASP A 158 -8.76 -7.17 21.68
C ASP A 158 -7.98 -8.44 21.27
N LEU A 159 -8.64 -9.41 20.62
CA LEU A 159 -8.03 -10.72 20.35
C LEU A 159 -6.75 -10.63 19.52
N PRO A 160 -6.75 -10.05 18.29
CA PRO A 160 -5.53 -9.97 17.48
C PRO A 160 -4.48 -9.05 18.12
N GLU A 161 -4.91 -7.96 18.73
CA GLU A 161 -4.01 -7.00 19.38
C GLU A 161 -3.20 -7.66 20.51
N ARG A 162 -3.87 -8.43 21.38
CA ARG A 162 -3.18 -9.15 22.48
C ARG A 162 -2.24 -10.23 21.97
N MET A 163 -2.66 -10.99 20.96
CA MET A 163 -1.84 -12.06 20.40
C MET A 163 -0.59 -11.52 19.72
N MET A 164 -0.72 -10.45 18.94
CA MET A 164 0.42 -9.77 18.29
C MET A 164 1.32 -9.07 19.30
N GLY A 165 0.73 -8.43 20.31
CA GLY A 165 1.44 -7.69 21.34
C GLY A 165 2.16 -8.57 22.38
N ALA A 166 1.85 -9.86 22.45
CA ALA A 166 2.52 -10.79 23.37
C ALA A 166 4.00 -11.01 22.99
N ASP A 167 4.30 -11.09 21.71
CA ASP A 167 5.67 -11.13 21.17
C ASP A 167 5.68 -10.47 19.76
N PRO A 168 5.70 -9.13 19.72
CA PRO A 168 5.54 -8.40 18.46
C PRO A 168 6.70 -8.61 17.49
N GLU A 169 7.92 -8.83 17.97
CA GLU A 169 9.06 -9.07 17.10
C GLU A 169 8.99 -10.44 16.44
N TRP A 170 8.69 -11.47 17.20
CA TRP A 170 8.48 -12.80 16.66
C TRP A 170 7.33 -12.81 15.64
N PHE A 171 6.22 -12.14 15.97
CA PHE A 171 5.04 -12.11 15.10
C PHE A 171 5.36 -11.44 13.76
N ILE A 172 5.97 -10.25 13.77
CA ILE A 172 6.32 -9.54 12.52
C ILE A 172 7.31 -10.33 11.69
N GLU A 173 8.33 -10.95 12.31
CA GLU A 173 9.27 -11.80 11.60
C GLU A 173 8.59 -12.98 10.91
N LYS A 174 7.72 -13.70 11.63
CA LYS A 174 6.96 -14.82 11.06
C LYS A 174 6.00 -14.37 9.95
N LYS A 175 5.40 -13.20 10.11
CA LYS A 175 4.53 -12.62 9.07
C LYS A 175 5.30 -12.24 7.81
N LEU A 176 6.50 -11.68 7.93
CA LEU A 176 7.33 -11.25 6.80
C LEU A 176 8.07 -12.42 6.13
N ALA A 177 8.48 -13.44 6.89
CA ALA A 177 9.25 -14.60 6.40
C ALA A 177 8.37 -15.60 5.62
N LYS A 178 7.57 -15.14 4.64
CA LYS A 178 6.63 -15.99 3.88
C LYS A 178 7.27 -16.88 2.83
N THR A 179 8.53 -16.65 2.50
CA THR A 179 9.27 -17.38 1.47
C THR A 179 10.40 -18.20 2.07
N LYS A 180 10.99 -19.12 1.27
CA LYS A 180 12.17 -19.87 1.68
C LYS A 180 13.40 -18.98 1.94
N GLN A 181 13.43 -17.77 1.39
CA GLN A 181 14.50 -16.79 1.62
C GLN A 181 14.39 -16.12 3.00
N GLY A 182 13.27 -16.33 3.71
CA GLY A 182 13.03 -15.75 5.03
C GLY A 182 13.03 -14.21 4.97
N LEU A 183 13.92 -13.59 5.74
CA LEU A 183 14.06 -12.13 5.83
C LEU A 183 15.29 -11.57 5.10
N SER A 184 16.07 -12.41 4.39
CA SER A 184 17.39 -12.06 3.88
C SER A 184 17.44 -10.97 2.82
N PHE A 185 16.30 -10.71 2.13
CA PHE A 185 16.20 -9.64 1.13
C PHE A 185 15.88 -8.26 1.74
N PHE A 186 15.42 -8.21 2.98
CA PHE A 186 15.22 -6.94 3.67
C PHE A 186 16.56 -6.33 4.11
N ASP A 187 16.66 -5.03 3.94
CA ASP A 187 17.75 -4.27 4.55
C ASP A 187 17.63 -4.35 6.08
N PRO A 188 18.72 -4.64 6.83
CA PRO A 188 18.66 -4.78 8.28
C PRO A 188 18.17 -3.52 9.01
N GLN A 189 18.48 -2.31 8.51
CA GLN A 189 18.03 -1.06 9.12
C GLN A 189 16.54 -0.85 8.88
N ALA A 190 16.04 -1.14 7.66
CA ALA A 190 14.62 -1.08 7.36
C ALA A 190 13.82 -2.08 8.20
N LEU A 191 14.31 -3.32 8.31
CA LEU A 191 13.69 -4.35 9.13
C LEU A 191 13.64 -3.96 10.61
N ALA A 192 14.73 -3.39 11.14
CA ALA A 192 14.78 -2.90 12.51
C ALA A 192 13.74 -1.79 12.76
N GLU A 193 13.53 -0.89 11.79
CA GLU A 193 12.55 0.16 11.87
C GLU A 193 11.11 -0.40 11.85
N TYR A 194 10.82 -1.36 10.97
CA TYR A 194 9.51 -2.04 10.95
C TYR A 194 9.20 -2.70 12.29
N LYS A 195 10.19 -3.37 12.90
CA LYS A 195 10.05 -3.96 14.23
C LYS A 195 9.84 -2.90 15.31
N ARG A 196 10.60 -1.79 15.27
CA ARG A 196 10.42 -0.66 16.19
C ARG A 196 8.99 -0.14 16.18
N CYS A 197 8.46 0.11 14.99
CA CYS A 197 7.09 0.60 14.81
C CYS A 197 6.07 -0.43 15.28
N PHE A 198 6.28 -1.71 14.98
CA PHE A 198 5.34 -2.78 15.33
C PHE A 198 5.32 -3.09 16.84
N ARG A 199 6.37 -2.74 17.62
CA ARG A 199 6.35 -2.81 19.09
C ARG A 199 5.37 -1.85 19.76
N ASN A 200 4.94 -0.81 19.05
CA ASN A 200 3.96 0.13 19.56
C ASN A 200 2.54 -0.48 19.54
N PRO A 201 1.87 -0.68 20.70
CA PRO A 201 0.52 -1.24 20.72
C PRO A 201 -0.51 -0.46 19.89
N ALA A 202 -0.35 0.88 19.80
CA ALA A 202 -1.22 1.70 18.98
C ALA A 202 -1.04 1.41 17.48
N THR A 203 0.16 1.05 17.02
CA THR A 203 0.40 0.59 15.64
C THR A 203 -0.28 -0.75 15.39
N ILE A 204 -0.17 -1.69 16.32
CA ILE A 204 -0.84 -3.00 16.22
C ILE A 204 -2.35 -2.81 16.11
N HIS A 205 -2.93 -1.97 16.99
CA HIS A 205 -4.36 -1.66 16.95
C HIS A 205 -4.77 -0.98 15.63
N ALA A 206 -4.03 0.01 15.18
CA ALA A 206 -4.28 0.70 13.91
C ALA A 206 -4.25 -0.25 12.71
N ILE A 207 -3.34 -1.22 12.70
CA ILE A 207 -3.31 -2.29 11.69
C ILE A 207 -4.61 -3.09 11.72
N CYS A 208 -5.11 -3.49 12.91
CA CYS A 208 -6.37 -4.20 13.02
C CYS A 208 -7.55 -3.34 12.51
N GLU A 209 -7.58 -2.07 12.88
CA GLU A 209 -8.61 -1.12 12.42
C GLU A 209 -8.63 -0.97 10.89
N ASP A 210 -7.45 -0.87 10.25
CA ASP A 210 -7.31 -0.84 8.78
C ASP A 210 -7.90 -2.12 8.14
N TYR A 211 -7.65 -3.30 8.71
CA TYR A 211 -8.23 -4.55 8.18
C TYR A 211 -9.73 -4.66 8.46
N ARG A 212 -10.22 -4.18 9.61
CA ARG A 212 -11.66 -4.13 9.94
C ARG A 212 -12.41 -3.20 9.00
N ALA A 213 -11.88 -2.00 8.76
CA ALA A 213 -12.43 -1.08 7.75
C ALA A 213 -12.48 -1.73 6.37
N ALA A 214 -11.40 -2.40 5.98
CA ALA A 214 -11.30 -3.09 4.70
C ALA A 214 -12.34 -4.20 4.53
N ALA A 215 -12.64 -4.97 5.57
CA ALA A 215 -13.64 -6.04 5.53
C ALA A 215 -15.10 -5.54 5.69
N GLY A 216 -15.27 -4.30 6.11
CA GLY A 216 -16.57 -3.65 6.33
C GLY A 216 -16.83 -2.53 5.31
N ILE A 217 -16.64 -1.30 5.77
CA ILE A 217 -17.01 -0.09 5.02
C ILE A 217 -16.36 0.03 3.64
N ASP A 218 -15.08 -0.35 3.50
CA ASP A 218 -14.40 -0.30 2.20
C ASP A 218 -14.96 -1.33 1.23
N LEU A 219 -15.26 -2.54 1.72
CA LEU A 219 -15.88 -3.58 0.89
C LEU A 219 -17.26 -3.17 0.39
N GLU A 220 -18.06 -2.52 1.24
CA GLU A 220 -19.36 -1.99 0.86
C GLU A 220 -19.25 -0.87 -0.18
N MET A 221 -18.27 0.03 -0.03
CA MET A 221 -18.02 1.08 -1.02
C MET A 221 -17.58 0.50 -2.35
N ASP A 222 -16.64 -0.45 -2.34
CA ASP A 222 -16.15 -1.12 -3.55
C ASP A 222 -17.25 -1.91 -4.26
N ALA A 223 -18.17 -2.54 -3.53
CA ALA A 223 -19.33 -3.22 -4.10
C ALA A 223 -20.29 -2.25 -4.80
N LYS A 224 -20.55 -1.08 -4.19
CA LYS A 224 -21.39 -0.03 -4.80
C LYS A 224 -20.74 0.54 -6.06
N ASP A 225 -19.45 0.84 -6.03
CA ASP A 225 -18.70 1.34 -7.18
C ASP A 225 -18.69 0.31 -8.32
N PHE A 226 -18.43 -0.96 -8.01
CA PHE A 226 -18.46 -2.04 -8.99
C PHE A 226 -19.84 -2.20 -9.64
N ALA A 227 -20.90 -2.21 -8.83
CA ALA A 227 -22.29 -2.33 -9.30
C ALA A 227 -22.73 -1.15 -10.18
N SER A 228 -22.22 0.07 -9.90
CA SER A 228 -22.48 1.26 -10.72
C SER A 228 -21.62 1.36 -11.98
N GLY A 229 -20.67 0.44 -12.17
CA GLY A 229 -19.72 0.48 -13.29
C GLY A 229 -18.61 1.52 -13.15
N ARG A 230 -18.43 2.10 -11.97
CA ARG A 230 -17.37 3.08 -11.70
C ARG A 230 -16.01 2.41 -11.71
N ARG A 231 -15.07 2.98 -12.46
CA ARG A 231 -13.74 2.40 -12.70
C ARG A 231 -12.66 3.47 -12.64
N VAL A 232 -11.40 3.02 -12.46
CA VAL A 232 -10.23 3.89 -12.56
C VAL A 232 -10.06 4.34 -14.01
N GLU A 233 -9.98 5.66 -14.23
CA GLU A 233 -9.92 6.27 -15.57
C GLU A 233 -8.49 6.62 -16.00
N CYS A 234 -7.62 7.02 -15.06
CA CYS A 234 -6.24 7.36 -15.39
C CYS A 234 -5.48 6.14 -15.91
N PRO A 235 -4.37 6.33 -16.66
CA PRO A 235 -3.50 5.23 -17.06
C PRO A 235 -2.98 4.44 -15.88
N VAL A 236 -3.10 3.10 -15.93
CA VAL A 236 -2.71 2.18 -14.86
C VAL A 236 -1.58 1.27 -15.32
N LEU A 237 -0.54 1.16 -14.49
CA LEU A 237 0.44 0.07 -14.50
C LEU A 237 0.09 -0.93 -13.40
N LEU A 238 0.02 -2.21 -13.75
CA LEU A 238 -0.11 -3.30 -12.79
C LEU A 238 1.20 -4.06 -12.68
N LEU A 239 1.76 -4.16 -11.48
CA LEU A 239 2.91 -5.01 -11.18
C LEU A 239 2.55 -6.04 -10.12
N TRP A 240 3.02 -7.28 -10.28
CA TRP A 240 2.84 -8.30 -9.24
C TRP A 240 4.03 -9.24 -9.17
N GLY A 241 4.26 -9.82 -7.99
CA GLY A 241 5.28 -10.84 -7.81
C GLY A 241 4.91 -12.15 -8.49
N ALA A 242 5.74 -12.62 -9.42
CA ALA A 242 5.51 -13.86 -10.18
C ALA A 242 5.37 -15.09 -9.27
N THR A 243 6.03 -15.05 -8.11
CA THR A 243 6.04 -16.14 -7.13
C THR A 243 5.22 -15.82 -5.87
N GLY A 244 4.61 -14.62 -5.81
CA GLY A 244 3.76 -14.15 -4.72
C GLY A 244 2.33 -14.70 -4.77
N GLY A 245 1.54 -14.35 -3.75
CA GLY A 245 0.14 -14.77 -3.65
C GLY A 245 -0.73 -14.25 -4.77
N VAL A 246 -0.50 -13.02 -5.21
CA VAL A 246 -1.25 -12.38 -6.31
C VAL A 246 -0.97 -13.11 -7.63
N GLY A 247 0.29 -13.42 -7.94
CA GLY A 247 0.63 -14.09 -9.20
C GLY A 247 0.20 -15.55 -9.28
N ARG A 248 0.12 -16.26 -8.13
CA ARG A 248 -0.12 -17.71 -8.09
C ARG A 248 -1.54 -18.14 -7.79
N ASN A 249 -2.30 -17.30 -7.07
CA ASN A 249 -3.55 -17.75 -6.44
C ASN A 249 -4.81 -17.29 -7.19
N HIS A 250 -4.66 -16.65 -8.35
CA HIS A 250 -5.80 -16.10 -9.10
C HIS A 250 -5.90 -16.68 -10.51
N ASN A 251 -7.10 -17.16 -10.84
CA ASN A 251 -7.51 -17.54 -12.18
C ASN A 251 -8.95 -17.01 -12.37
N PRO A 252 -9.20 -16.06 -13.28
CA PRO A 252 -8.24 -15.46 -14.21
C PRO A 252 -7.12 -14.68 -13.51
N GLY A 253 -6.05 -14.37 -14.25
CA GLY A 253 -4.86 -13.69 -13.73
C GLY A 253 -5.12 -12.24 -13.31
N PRO A 254 -4.13 -11.60 -12.62
CA PRO A 254 -4.31 -10.26 -12.07
C PRO A 254 -4.77 -9.21 -13.09
N ALA A 255 -4.18 -9.19 -14.29
CA ALA A 255 -4.53 -8.23 -15.32
C ALA A 255 -5.98 -8.38 -15.80
N ASP A 256 -6.47 -9.61 -15.95
CA ASP A 256 -7.84 -9.87 -16.39
C ASP A 256 -8.86 -9.47 -15.32
N ILE A 257 -8.53 -9.69 -14.06
CA ILE A 257 -9.36 -9.25 -12.94
C ILE A 257 -9.47 -7.72 -12.95
N TRP A 258 -8.33 -7.02 -13.06
CA TRP A 258 -8.28 -5.57 -13.02
C TRP A 258 -9.01 -4.88 -14.18
N ARG A 259 -9.20 -5.54 -15.34
CA ARG A 259 -10.02 -5.00 -16.47
C ARG A 259 -11.47 -4.72 -16.08
N ASN A 260 -11.95 -5.32 -14.99
CA ASN A 260 -13.28 -5.02 -14.46
C ASN A 260 -13.30 -3.78 -13.54
N TYR A 261 -12.12 -3.23 -13.17
CA TYR A 261 -11.97 -2.15 -12.20
C TYR A 261 -11.23 -0.92 -12.75
N ALA A 262 -10.60 -1.04 -13.91
CA ALA A 262 -9.86 0.05 -14.56
C ALA A 262 -10.09 0.04 -16.07
N ASN A 263 -10.37 1.21 -16.63
CA ASN A 263 -10.64 1.38 -18.07
C ASN A 263 -9.36 1.48 -18.91
N ASN A 264 -8.25 1.91 -18.30
CA ASN A 264 -7.03 2.23 -19.04
C ASN A 264 -5.79 1.53 -18.43
N ILE A 265 -5.71 0.20 -18.53
CA ILE A 265 -4.52 -0.57 -18.17
C ILE A 265 -3.53 -0.51 -19.33
N VAL A 266 -2.52 0.35 -19.22
CA VAL A 266 -1.52 0.55 -20.27
C VAL A 266 -0.38 -0.46 -20.21
N ALA A 267 -0.11 -1.04 -19.04
CA ALA A 267 0.86 -2.11 -18.89
C ALA A 267 0.50 -3.00 -17.69
N ALA A 268 0.84 -4.29 -17.79
CA ALA A 268 0.64 -5.29 -16.76
C ALA A 268 1.79 -6.30 -16.81
N LYS A 269 2.57 -6.43 -15.71
CA LYS A 269 3.82 -7.19 -15.73
C LYS A 269 4.05 -7.96 -14.44
N ALA A 270 4.42 -9.23 -14.55
CA ALA A 270 4.97 -10.00 -13.45
C ALA A 270 6.45 -9.61 -13.21
N ILE A 271 6.81 -9.36 -11.96
CA ILE A 271 8.17 -9.09 -11.50
C ILE A 271 8.75 -10.38 -10.90
N PRO A 272 10.05 -10.70 -11.10
CA PRO A 272 10.66 -11.93 -10.58
C PRO A 272 10.88 -11.87 -9.05
N SER A 273 9.79 -11.73 -8.30
CA SER A 273 9.75 -11.55 -6.85
C SER A 273 8.59 -12.33 -6.23
N GLY A 274 8.53 -12.35 -4.90
CA GLY A 274 7.33 -12.62 -4.13
C GLY A 274 6.48 -11.36 -3.97
N HIS A 275 5.97 -11.17 -2.74
CA HIS A 275 5.09 -10.03 -2.43
C HIS A 275 5.83 -8.68 -2.30
N TYR A 276 7.11 -8.70 -1.96
CA TYR A 276 7.86 -7.50 -1.58
C TYR A 276 8.71 -6.98 -2.74
N LEU A 277 8.05 -6.53 -3.81
CA LEU A 277 8.67 -6.17 -5.10
C LEU A 277 9.83 -5.19 -4.95
N SER A 278 9.66 -4.16 -4.13
CA SER A 278 10.68 -3.12 -3.89
C SER A 278 11.90 -3.62 -3.11
N ASP A 279 11.76 -4.72 -2.36
CA ASP A 279 12.85 -5.32 -1.59
C ASP A 279 13.50 -6.51 -2.32
N GLU A 280 12.69 -7.38 -2.93
CA GLU A 280 13.12 -8.62 -3.58
C GLU A 280 13.67 -8.40 -5.01
N ALA A 281 13.09 -7.43 -5.76
CA ALA A 281 13.47 -7.10 -7.13
C ALA A 281 13.44 -5.58 -7.37
N PRO A 282 14.29 -4.80 -6.65
CA PRO A 282 14.28 -3.34 -6.71
C PRO A 282 14.65 -2.79 -8.08
N ALA A 283 15.54 -3.44 -8.82
CA ALA A 283 15.98 -2.98 -10.14
C ALA A 283 14.85 -3.07 -11.16
N GLU A 284 14.18 -4.22 -11.25
CA GLU A 284 13.05 -4.46 -12.16
C GLU A 284 11.84 -3.60 -11.80
N THR A 285 11.56 -3.45 -10.50
CA THR A 285 10.48 -2.60 -9.99
C THR A 285 10.75 -1.14 -10.36
N THR A 286 11.97 -0.65 -10.14
CA THR A 286 12.36 0.72 -10.47
C THR A 286 12.27 0.98 -11.98
N ALA A 287 12.78 0.04 -12.80
CA ALA A 287 12.75 0.17 -14.25
C ALA A 287 11.32 0.28 -14.79
N ALA A 288 10.42 -0.58 -14.30
CA ALA A 288 9.01 -0.56 -14.70
C ALA A 288 8.30 0.75 -14.30
N LEU A 289 8.55 1.24 -13.08
CA LEU A 289 7.97 2.51 -12.61
C LEU A 289 8.50 3.71 -13.41
N ARG A 290 9.82 3.77 -13.66
CA ARG A 290 10.42 4.84 -14.48
C ARG A 290 9.86 4.87 -15.89
N GLU A 291 9.84 3.72 -16.57
CA GLU A 291 9.28 3.60 -17.93
C GLU A 291 7.83 4.11 -17.97
N PHE A 292 7.02 3.70 -17.01
CA PHE A 292 5.62 4.09 -16.96
C PHE A 292 5.39 5.57 -16.66
N PHE A 293 6.10 6.16 -15.70
CA PHE A 293 5.90 7.56 -15.32
C PHE A 293 6.61 8.55 -16.24
N ALA A 294 7.66 8.14 -16.97
CA ALA A 294 8.34 8.97 -17.97
C ALA A 294 7.62 9.00 -19.33
N ALA A 295 6.68 8.07 -19.59
CA ALA A 295 5.93 8.05 -20.83
C ALA A 295 5.05 9.31 -20.96
N LYS A 296 5.11 9.95 -22.12
CA LYS A 296 4.32 11.16 -22.45
C LYS A 296 2.85 10.82 -22.71
#